data_9a358d04ddf3be18730863ad4cdf792c
#
_entry.id   9a358d04ddf3be18730863ad4cdf792c
#
_cell.length_a   1.000
_cell.length_b   1.000
_cell.length_c   1.000
_cell.angle_alpha   90.00
_cell.angle_beta   90.00
_cell.angle_gamma   90.00
#
_symmetry.space_group_name_H-M   'P 1'
#
loop_
_entity.id
_entity.type
_entity.pdbx_description
1 polymer ?
#
loop_
_entity_poly.entity_id
_entity_poly.type
_entity_poly.pdbx_seq_one_letter_code
_entity_poly.pdbx_strand_id
1 'polypeptide(L)'
;MKSSIPSMEFSTSTSKFPPMWDVLINFAGEDIQRTFVSHLDSALSTVGFTTFLHHENAVNPVHIQQPILNLCRVAIVVFTKTYSRSAWCLHQLQQIIKWRQTYCRHVLPVYYEIQPSDVRLQKGDFGKAFKATAQQTFSGHQLEDGMSRWSHALTKAASIFGWDESNYR
;
A
#
# COMPACT_ATOMS: atom_id res chain seq x y z
N MET A 1 36.16 -2.14 -24.27
CA MET A 1 36.17 -2.01 -23.26
C MET A 1 35.33 -1.02 -22.68
N LYS A 2 34.91 -0.75 -21.89
CA LYS A 2 34.29 0.25 -21.32
C LYS A 2 32.93 0.50 -21.62
N SER A 3 32.39 0.02 -22.57
CA SER A 3 31.05 0.38 -22.99
C SER A 3 29.95 -0.18 -22.12
N SER A 4 30.25 -1.12 -21.27
CA SER A 4 29.22 -1.72 -20.41
C SER A 4 28.78 -0.80 -19.28
N ILE A 5 29.54 0.23 -19.02
CA ILE A 5 29.28 1.08 -17.89
C ILE A 5 27.97 1.85 -17.97
N PRO A 6 27.59 2.39 -19.14
CA PRO A 6 26.40 3.20 -19.20
C PRO A 6 25.12 2.51 -18.76
N SER A 7 25.00 1.22 -19.03
CA SER A 7 23.79 0.52 -18.67
C SER A 7 23.63 0.38 -17.14
N MET A 8 24.76 0.34 -16.45
CA MET A 8 24.70 0.23 -15.00
C MET A 8 24.25 1.52 -14.33
N GLU A 9 24.58 2.62 -14.96
CA GLU A 9 24.21 3.91 -14.39
C GLU A 9 22.73 4.15 -14.41
N PHE A 10 22.02 3.55 -15.35
CA PHE A 10 20.57 3.74 -15.42
C PHE A 10 19.88 3.11 -14.24
N SER A 11 20.36 2.01 -13.73
CA SER A 11 19.71 1.35 -12.62
C SER A 11 19.73 2.19 -11.35
N THR A 12 20.66 3.13 -11.26
CA THR A 12 20.77 3.97 -10.08
C THR A 12 20.05 5.28 -10.21
N SER A 13 19.56 5.59 -11.40
CA SER A 13 18.92 6.87 -11.65
C SER A 13 17.54 7.00 -11.03
N THR A 14 16.97 5.90 -10.53
CA THR A 14 15.64 5.93 -9.95
C THR A 14 15.57 6.67 -8.63
N SER A 15 16.70 6.81 -7.94
CA SER A 15 16.73 7.56 -6.70
C SER A 15 18.12 8.19 -6.54
N LYS A 16 18.14 9.50 -6.31
CA LYS A 16 19.39 10.22 -6.05
C LYS A 16 19.88 10.02 -4.62
N PHE A 17 19.02 9.54 -3.75
CA PHE A 17 19.31 9.42 -2.33
C PHE A 17 19.18 7.99 -1.89
N PRO A 18 19.96 7.55 -0.90
CA PRO A 18 19.77 6.23 -0.33
C PRO A 18 18.41 6.15 0.35
N PRO A 19 17.83 4.96 0.46
CA PRO A 19 16.56 4.80 1.16
C PRO A 19 16.68 5.27 2.60
N MET A 20 15.69 6.03 3.08
CA MET A 20 15.59 6.46 4.47
C MET A 20 14.88 5.43 5.32
N TRP A 21 13.95 4.70 4.72
CA TRP A 21 13.17 3.68 5.41
C TRP A 21 13.26 2.37 4.64
N ASP A 22 13.42 1.28 5.40
CA ASP A 22 13.40 -0.03 4.79
C ASP A 22 11.98 -0.42 4.39
N VAL A 23 11.01 -0.13 5.25
CA VAL A 23 9.63 -0.58 5.07
C VAL A 23 8.66 0.56 5.34
N LEU A 24 7.73 0.77 4.41
CA LEU A 24 6.56 1.61 4.62
C LEU A 24 5.39 0.69 4.93
N ILE A 25 4.64 0.98 5.99
CA ILE A 25 3.46 0.19 6.36
C ILE A 25 2.23 1.07 6.20
N ASN A 26 1.43 0.80 5.19
CA ASN A 26 0.18 1.48 4.90
C ASN A 26 -0.98 0.71 5.52
N PHE A 27 -1.84 1.39 6.28
CA PHE A 27 -2.96 0.78 6.95
C PHE A 27 -4.03 1.82 7.28
N ALA A 28 -5.23 1.36 7.66
CA ALA A 28 -6.34 2.23 8.04
C ALA A 28 -6.82 1.89 9.45
N GLY A 29 -6.95 2.92 10.29
CA GLY A 29 -7.59 2.81 11.58
C GLY A 29 -6.64 2.65 12.76
N GLU A 30 -7.04 3.24 13.90
CA GLU A 30 -6.26 3.18 15.11
C GLU A 30 -6.28 1.80 15.77
N ASP A 31 -7.38 1.08 15.60
CA ASP A 31 -7.50 -0.26 16.20
C ASP A 31 -6.45 -1.19 15.65
N ILE A 32 -6.29 -1.22 14.32
CA ILE A 32 -5.29 -2.07 13.70
C ILE A 32 -3.88 -1.61 14.05
N GLN A 33 -3.69 -0.30 14.27
CA GLN A 33 -2.40 0.21 14.71
C GLN A 33 -2.01 -0.38 16.05
N ARG A 34 -2.94 -0.41 17.00
CA ARG A 34 -2.66 -0.90 18.34
C ARG A 34 -2.53 -2.41 18.40
N THR A 35 -3.29 -3.13 17.61
CA THR A 35 -3.37 -4.58 17.73
C THR A 35 -2.36 -5.33 16.87
N PHE A 36 -2.19 -4.93 15.63
CA PHE A 36 -1.35 -5.66 14.70
C PHE A 36 -0.14 -4.85 14.24
N VAL A 37 -0.35 -3.62 13.76
CA VAL A 37 0.71 -2.83 13.14
C VAL A 37 1.83 -2.52 14.13
N SER A 38 1.51 -2.23 15.39
CA SER A 38 2.52 -1.96 16.41
C SER A 38 3.41 -3.18 16.64
N HIS A 39 2.83 -4.37 16.62
CA HIS A 39 3.60 -5.61 16.77
C HIS A 39 4.47 -5.88 15.56
N LEU A 40 3.93 -5.65 14.36
CA LEU A 40 4.69 -5.78 13.13
C LEU A 40 5.86 -4.79 13.11
N ASP A 41 5.59 -3.54 13.45
CA ASP A 41 6.61 -2.49 13.54
C ASP A 41 7.72 -2.88 14.53
N SER A 42 7.34 -3.33 15.73
CA SER A 42 8.30 -3.77 16.73
C SER A 42 9.14 -4.96 16.26
N ALA A 43 8.51 -5.91 15.59
CA ALA A 43 9.23 -7.07 15.06
C ALA A 43 10.25 -6.68 14.00
N LEU A 44 9.85 -5.79 13.09
CA LEU A 44 10.74 -5.30 12.04
C LEU A 44 11.90 -4.49 12.64
N SER A 45 11.60 -3.64 13.61
CA SER A 45 12.62 -2.83 14.29
C SER A 45 13.63 -3.70 15.04
N THR A 46 13.14 -4.79 15.66
CA THR A 46 14.00 -5.72 16.40
C THR A 46 15.05 -6.37 15.48
N VAL A 47 14.70 -6.64 14.24
CA VAL A 47 15.65 -7.23 13.29
C VAL A 47 16.42 -6.17 12.51
N GLY A 48 16.26 -4.90 12.87
CA GLY A 48 17.11 -3.83 12.33
C GLY A 48 16.52 -3.04 11.17
N PHE A 49 15.24 -3.24 10.83
CA PHE A 49 14.60 -2.48 9.77
C PHE A 49 14.06 -1.15 10.30
N THR A 50 14.21 -0.10 9.51
CA THR A 50 13.55 1.18 9.78
C THR A 50 12.18 1.18 9.11
N THR A 51 11.17 1.65 9.83
CA THR A 51 9.79 1.60 9.35
C THR A 51 9.17 3.00 9.32
N PHE A 52 8.32 3.21 8.32
CA PHE A 52 7.50 4.41 8.20
C PHE A 52 6.03 3.99 8.28
N LEU A 53 5.34 4.44 9.34
CA LEU A 53 3.92 4.14 9.53
C LEU A 53 3.09 5.16 8.77
N HIS A 54 2.30 4.68 7.83
CA HIS A 54 1.58 5.51 6.88
C HIS A 54 0.09 5.28 6.99
N HIS A 55 -0.61 6.24 7.61
CA HIS A 55 -2.05 6.15 7.84
C HIS A 55 -2.66 7.55 7.92
N GLU A 56 -3.99 7.58 7.75
CA GLU A 56 -4.73 8.83 7.66
C GLU A 56 -4.65 9.69 8.93
N ASN A 57 -4.57 9.06 10.09
CA ASN A 57 -4.60 9.75 11.38
C ASN A 57 -3.21 10.07 11.95
N ALA A 58 -2.17 10.01 11.13
CA ALA A 58 -0.84 10.40 11.57
C ALA A 58 -0.83 11.87 11.98
N VAL A 59 0.02 12.22 12.96
CA VAL A 59 0.10 13.61 13.48
C VAL A 59 0.36 14.58 12.34
N ASN A 60 1.21 14.19 11.40
CA ASN A 60 1.44 14.96 10.19
C ASN A 60 1.11 14.06 9.02
N PRO A 61 -0.16 13.98 8.62
CA PRO A 61 -0.53 13.11 7.52
C PRO A 61 0.20 13.54 6.26
N VAL A 62 1.05 12.67 5.78
CA VAL A 62 1.81 12.93 4.57
C VAL A 62 1.14 12.16 3.45
N HIS A 63 0.68 12.90 2.45
CA HIS A 63 0.21 12.26 1.24
C HIS A 63 1.42 11.65 0.55
N ILE A 64 1.33 10.37 0.24
CA ILE A 64 2.41 9.72 -0.45
C ILE A 64 2.55 10.33 -1.84
N GLN A 65 3.73 10.77 -2.09
CA GLN A 65 4.15 11.21 -3.41
C GLN A 65 5.30 10.34 -3.85
N GLN A 66 5.55 10.30 -5.14
CA GLN A 66 6.63 9.49 -5.67
C GLN A 66 7.98 9.72 -4.99
N PRO A 67 8.37 10.96 -4.65
CA PRO A 67 9.64 11.16 -3.96
C PRO A 67 9.73 10.45 -2.61
N ILE A 68 8.64 10.41 -1.85
CA ILE A 68 8.64 9.74 -0.55
C ILE A 68 8.72 8.22 -0.73
N LEU A 69 7.95 7.69 -1.67
CA LEU A 69 8.01 6.26 -1.98
C LEU A 69 9.42 5.84 -2.41
N ASN A 70 10.10 6.68 -3.17
CA ASN A 70 11.45 6.37 -3.62
C ASN A 70 12.47 6.32 -2.48
N LEU A 71 12.13 6.85 -1.31
CA LEU A 71 12.95 6.74 -0.12
C LEU A 71 12.68 5.46 0.68
N CYS A 72 11.77 4.62 0.22
CA CYS A 72 11.42 3.36 0.85
C CYS A 72 11.87 2.19 -0.03
N ARG A 73 12.26 1.08 0.59
CA ARG A 73 12.65 -0.12 -0.15
C ARG A 73 11.45 -0.99 -0.49
N VAL A 74 10.56 -1.16 0.48
CA VAL A 74 9.42 -2.07 0.40
C VAL A 74 8.19 -1.37 0.98
N ALA A 75 7.03 -1.65 0.45
CA ALA A 75 5.77 -1.20 1.03
C ALA A 75 4.94 -2.42 1.45
N ILE A 76 4.48 -2.42 2.69
CA ILE A 76 3.50 -3.38 3.20
C ILE A 76 2.15 -2.69 3.25
N VAL A 77 1.14 -3.29 2.65
CA VAL A 77 -0.23 -2.79 2.70
C VAL A 77 -1.05 -3.76 3.54
N VAL A 78 -1.56 -3.27 4.68
CA VAL A 78 -2.35 -4.10 5.60
C VAL A 78 -3.83 -3.91 5.28
N PHE A 79 -4.43 -4.93 4.68
CA PHE A 79 -5.85 -4.93 4.38
C PHE A 79 -6.65 -5.48 5.55
N THR A 80 -7.67 -4.73 5.95
CA THR A 80 -8.63 -5.09 6.98
C THR A 80 -10.03 -4.81 6.47
N LYS A 81 -11.04 -5.20 7.24
CA LYS A 81 -12.44 -4.94 6.89
C LYS A 81 -12.73 -3.44 6.74
N THR A 82 -11.94 -2.59 7.39
CA THR A 82 -12.18 -1.15 7.39
C THR A 82 -11.28 -0.38 6.41
N TYR A 83 -10.37 -1.06 5.72
CA TYR A 83 -9.45 -0.39 4.81
C TYR A 83 -10.21 0.40 3.74
N SER A 84 -11.24 -0.16 3.16
CA SER A 84 -12.00 0.47 2.07
C SER A 84 -12.92 1.60 2.54
N ARG A 85 -12.99 1.86 3.85
CA ARG A 85 -13.69 3.02 4.39
C ARG A 85 -12.87 4.29 4.31
N SER A 86 -11.58 4.18 4.02
CA SER A 86 -10.67 5.32 3.95
C SER A 86 -10.38 5.69 2.51
N ALA A 87 -10.98 6.80 2.05
CA ALA A 87 -10.68 7.35 0.74
C ALA A 87 -9.19 7.69 0.63
N TRP A 88 -8.60 8.19 1.72
CA TRP A 88 -7.19 8.50 1.77
C TRP A 88 -6.34 7.26 1.48
N CYS A 89 -6.64 6.13 2.13
CA CYS A 89 -5.92 4.88 1.89
C CYS A 89 -6.09 4.41 0.45
N LEU A 90 -7.30 4.50 -0.11
CA LEU A 90 -7.56 4.07 -1.48
C LEU A 90 -6.80 4.92 -2.49
N HIS A 91 -6.69 6.23 -2.25
CA HIS A 91 -5.84 7.08 -3.08
C HIS A 91 -4.37 6.72 -2.95
N GLN A 92 -3.92 6.48 -1.73
CA GLN A 92 -2.51 6.12 -1.51
C GLN A 92 -2.17 4.77 -2.13
N LEU A 93 -3.11 3.83 -2.10
CA LEU A 93 -2.91 2.53 -2.73
C LEU A 93 -2.66 2.68 -4.24
N GLN A 94 -3.38 3.58 -4.91
CA GLN A 94 -3.11 3.87 -6.31
C GLN A 94 -1.65 4.30 -6.53
N GLN A 95 -1.15 5.17 -5.67
CA GLN A 95 0.23 5.65 -5.77
C GLN A 95 1.23 4.52 -5.50
N ILE A 96 0.95 3.67 -4.53
CA ILE A 96 1.81 2.54 -4.19
C ILE A 96 1.89 1.55 -5.37
N ILE A 97 0.75 1.25 -5.97
CA ILE A 97 0.72 0.32 -7.12
C ILE A 97 1.42 0.93 -8.34
N LYS A 98 1.22 2.23 -8.58
CA LYS A 98 1.93 2.92 -9.65
C LYS A 98 3.45 2.90 -9.43
N TRP A 99 3.89 3.13 -8.21
CA TRP A 99 5.29 3.06 -7.82
C TRP A 99 5.88 1.67 -8.06
N ARG A 100 5.12 0.63 -7.69
CA ARG A 100 5.53 -0.75 -7.95
C ARG A 100 5.72 -1.01 -9.44
N GLN A 101 4.75 -0.60 -10.25
CA GLN A 101 4.77 -0.84 -11.69
C GLN A 101 5.84 -0.04 -12.41
N THR A 102 6.03 1.22 -11.99
CA THR A 102 6.97 2.12 -12.66
C THR A 102 8.43 1.77 -12.34
N TYR A 103 8.72 1.41 -11.08
CA TYR A 103 10.08 1.25 -10.61
C TYR A 103 10.41 -0.18 -10.20
N CYS A 104 9.56 -1.14 -10.51
CA CYS A 104 9.74 -2.55 -10.15
C CYS A 104 10.02 -2.74 -8.65
N ARG A 105 9.26 -2.03 -7.83
CA ARG A 105 9.43 -2.07 -6.38
C ARG A 105 8.57 -3.18 -5.76
N HIS A 106 8.92 -3.56 -4.55
CA HIS A 106 8.24 -4.65 -3.85
C HIS A 106 7.12 -4.12 -3.00
N VAL A 107 5.93 -4.67 -3.20
CA VAL A 107 4.75 -4.39 -2.39
C VAL A 107 4.24 -5.72 -1.86
N LEU A 108 4.05 -5.79 -0.54
CA LEU A 108 3.57 -6.99 0.13
C LEU A 108 2.21 -6.73 0.74
N PRO A 109 1.15 -7.36 0.23
CA PRO A 109 -0.15 -7.28 0.88
C PRO A 109 -0.20 -8.21 2.09
N VAL A 110 -0.81 -7.74 3.16
CA VAL A 110 -1.06 -8.52 4.37
C VAL A 110 -2.56 -8.44 4.64
N TYR A 111 -3.18 -9.59 4.87
CA TYR A 111 -4.63 -9.69 5.08
C TYR A 111 -4.88 -10.03 6.55
N TYR A 112 -5.47 -9.09 7.28
CA TYR A 112 -5.77 -9.25 8.69
C TYR A 112 -7.29 -9.36 8.87
N GLU A 113 -7.74 -10.55 9.23
CA GLU A 113 -9.16 -10.87 9.44
C GLU A 113 -10.04 -10.55 8.23
N ILE A 114 -9.49 -10.74 7.02
CA ILE A 114 -10.23 -10.55 5.79
C ILE A 114 -9.69 -11.52 4.73
N GLN A 115 -10.56 -11.98 3.85
CA GLN A 115 -10.17 -12.86 2.77
C GLN A 115 -9.57 -12.07 1.61
N PRO A 116 -8.47 -12.54 1.03
CA PRO A 116 -7.89 -11.86 -0.14
C PRO A 116 -8.88 -11.66 -1.29
N SER A 117 -9.78 -12.61 -1.49
CA SER A 117 -10.78 -12.51 -2.56
C SER A 117 -11.76 -11.37 -2.34
N ASP A 118 -12.08 -11.04 -1.08
CA ASP A 118 -12.96 -9.91 -0.79
C ASP A 118 -12.32 -8.59 -1.20
N VAL A 119 -11.01 -8.48 -1.02
CA VAL A 119 -10.25 -7.30 -1.44
C VAL A 119 -10.14 -7.27 -2.96
N ARG A 120 -9.73 -8.39 -3.56
CA ARG A 120 -9.48 -8.47 -5.00
C ARG A 120 -10.73 -8.18 -5.83
N LEU A 121 -11.87 -8.66 -5.39
CA LEU A 121 -13.13 -8.56 -6.12
C LEU A 121 -14.09 -7.53 -5.52
N GLN A 122 -13.69 -6.84 -4.46
CA GLN A 122 -14.51 -5.90 -3.70
C GLN A 122 -15.86 -6.52 -3.33
N LYS A 123 -15.81 -7.62 -2.58
CA LYS A 123 -17.00 -8.37 -2.15
C LYS A 123 -17.30 -8.18 -0.68
N GLY A 124 -18.46 -8.64 -0.26
CA GLY A 124 -18.89 -8.65 1.13
C GLY A 124 -18.94 -7.26 1.73
N ASP A 125 -18.68 -7.17 3.01
CA ASP A 125 -18.68 -5.88 3.73
C ASP A 125 -17.59 -4.93 3.24
N PHE A 126 -16.46 -5.48 2.83
CA PHE A 126 -15.38 -4.69 2.22
C PHE A 126 -15.88 -4.00 0.95
N GLY A 127 -16.60 -4.73 0.10
CA GLY A 127 -17.14 -4.18 -1.14
C GLY A 127 -18.22 -3.14 -0.91
N LYS A 128 -19.09 -3.36 0.10
CA LYS A 128 -20.12 -2.38 0.46
C LYS A 128 -19.48 -1.08 0.95
N ALA A 129 -18.47 -1.19 1.80
CA ALA A 129 -17.75 -0.02 2.31
C ALA A 129 -17.01 0.70 1.18
N PHE A 130 -16.41 -0.05 0.27
CA PHE A 130 -15.73 0.50 -0.90
C PHE A 130 -16.68 1.35 -1.74
N LYS A 131 -17.85 0.80 -2.06
CA LYS A 131 -18.86 1.52 -2.85
C LYS A 131 -19.33 2.79 -2.14
N ALA A 132 -19.61 2.69 -0.84
CA ALA A 132 -20.05 3.84 -0.06
C ALA A 132 -18.97 4.94 -0.04
N THR A 133 -17.72 4.56 0.14
CA THR A 133 -16.61 5.51 0.16
C THR A 133 -16.47 6.21 -1.19
N ALA A 134 -16.60 5.46 -2.27
CA ALA A 134 -16.51 6.03 -3.62
C ALA A 134 -17.65 7.03 -3.86
N GLN A 135 -18.88 6.69 -3.43
CA GLN A 135 -20.03 7.56 -3.59
C GLN A 135 -19.90 8.85 -2.79
N GLN A 136 -19.21 8.81 -1.66
CA GLN A 136 -18.94 9.99 -0.85
C GLN A 136 -17.82 10.85 -1.42
N THR A 137 -16.90 10.24 -2.14
CA THR A 137 -15.70 10.92 -2.63
C THR A 137 -15.88 11.51 -4.03
N PHE A 138 -16.54 10.76 -4.90
CA PHE A 138 -16.71 11.16 -6.29
C PHE A 138 -18.18 11.49 -6.56
N SER A 139 -18.42 12.50 -7.39
CA SER A 139 -19.77 12.92 -7.72
C SER A 139 -20.00 12.86 -9.22
N GLY A 140 -21.26 12.64 -9.59
CA GLY A 140 -21.71 12.67 -10.96
C GLY A 140 -20.99 11.65 -11.83
N HIS A 141 -20.55 12.11 -12.99
CA HIS A 141 -19.87 11.25 -13.96
C HIS A 141 -18.46 10.82 -13.54
N GLN A 142 -17.92 11.43 -12.48
CA GLN A 142 -16.59 11.05 -11.97
C GLN A 142 -16.63 9.78 -11.13
N LEU A 143 -17.80 9.37 -10.68
CA LEU A 143 -17.94 8.22 -9.79
C LEU A 143 -17.46 6.93 -10.45
N GLU A 144 -17.90 6.67 -11.66
CA GLU A 144 -17.55 5.43 -12.35
C GLU A 144 -16.04 5.36 -12.60
N ASP A 145 -15.45 6.44 -13.05
CA ASP A 145 -14.02 6.48 -13.31
C ASP A 145 -13.20 6.34 -12.02
N GLY A 146 -13.61 7.05 -10.97
CA GLY A 146 -12.94 6.96 -9.67
C GLY A 146 -13.02 5.56 -9.08
N MET A 147 -14.19 4.92 -9.12
CA MET A 147 -14.35 3.55 -8.65
C MET A 147 -13.49 2.59 -9.46
N SER A 148 -13.43 2.78 -10.77
CA SER A 148 -12.63 1.92 -11.63
C SER A 148 -11.14 2.00 -11.29
N ARG A 149 -10.63 3.21 -11.06
CA ARG A 149 -9.22 3.39 -10.68
C ARG A 149 -8.91 2.74 -9.33
N TRP A 150 -9.78 2.93 -8.35
CA TRP A 150 -9.59 2.32 -7.03
C TRP A 150 -9.72 0.80 -7.09
N SER A 151 -10.70 0.30 -7.84
CA SER A 151 -10.90 -1.12 -8.04
C SER A 151 -9.68 -1.76 -8.69
N HIS A 152 -9.13 -1.10 -9.71
CA HIS A 152 -7.91 -1.59 -10.38
C HIS A 152 -6.75 -1.72 -9.39
N ALA A 153 -6.56 -0.71 -8.52
CA ALA A 153 -5.49 -0.75 -7.53
C ALA A 153 -5.68 -1.89 -6.53
N LEU A 154 -6.92 -2.09 -6.04
CA LEU A 154 -7.24 -3.18 -5.12
C LEU A 154 -7.02 -4.55 -5.78
N THR A 155 -7.47 -4.72 -7.00
CA THR A 155 -7.30 -5.96 -7.74
C THR A 155 -5.83 -6.26 -7.97
N LYS A 156 -5.05 -5.26 -8.36
CA LYS A 156 -3.61 -5.43 -8.57
C LYS A 156 -2.90 -5.78 -7.28
N ALA A 157 -3.18 -5.05 -6.19
CA ALA A 157 -2.57 -5.32 -4.90
C ALA A 157 -2.90 -6.73 -4.40
N ALA A 158 -4.16 -7.12 -4.50
CA ALA A 158 -4.61 -8.42 -4.02
C ALA A 158 -4.27 -9.58 -4.95
N SER A 159 -3.65 -9.30 -6.08
CA SER A 159 -3.12 -10.32 -6.99
C SER A 159 -1.62 -10.56 -6.76
N ILE A 160 -0.98 -9.75 -5.94
CA ILE A 160 0.40 -9.97 -5.54
C ILE A 160 0.40 -11.06 -4.47
N PHE A 161 1.36 -12.00 -4.55
CA PHE A 161 1.50 -13.01 -3.51
C PHE A 161 1.83 -12.32 -2.18
N GLY A 162 1.04 -12.61 -1.16
CA GLY A 162 1.20 -11.99 0.14
C GLY A 162 0.93 -12.96 1.27
N TRP A 163 1.01 -12.44 2.49
CA TRP A 163 0.75 -13.22 3.69
C TRP A 163 -0.74 -13.18 4.04
N ASP A 164 -1.27 -14.34 4.38
CA ASP A 164 -2.66 -14.54 4.75
C ASP A 164 -2.68 -15.59 5.85
N GLU A 165 -3.37 -15.33 6.93
CA GLU A 165 -3.37 -16.23 8.08
C GLU A 165 -3.91 -17.63 7.71
N SER A 166 -4.77 -17.74 6.72
CA SER A 166 -5.30 -19.03 6.28
C SER A 166 -4.22 -19.93 5.69
N ASN A 167 -3.12 -19.37 5.23
CA ASN A 167 -2.01 -20.13 4.68
C ASN A 167 -1.18 -20.87 5.74
N TYR A 168 -1.44 -20.58 7.03
CA TYR A 168 -0.63 -21.10 8.10
C TYR A 168 -1.44 -21.96 9.11
N ARG A 169 -2.60 -22.40 8.67
CA ARG A 169 -3.42 -23.29 9.48
C ARG A 169 -3.13 -24.76 9.22
#